data_6be1572c0c14fd56ffb974b4c313fd33
#
_entry.id   6be1572c0c14fd56ffb974b4c313fd33
#
_cell.length_a   1.000
_cell.length_b   1.000
_cell.length_c   1.000
_cell.angle_alpha   90.00
_cell.angle_beta   90.00
_cell.angle_gamma   90.00
#
_symmetry.space_group_name_H-M   'P 1'
#
loop_
_entity.id
_entity.type
_entity.pdbx_description
1 polymer ?
#
loop_
_entity_poly.entity_id
_entity_poly.type
_entity_poly.pdbx_seq_one_letter_code
_entity_poly.pdbx_strand_id
1 'polypeptide(L)'
;MAKLVSRTYGDALFELAVEENRVDELSEEIQVLTEILEQNKDFEKIMVHPEIPQETKLQVIEDVFKGRVSDTLTGFLRIVAAKGRYKELPGIFAYFTARVKEYKKIGVAEVTSAIPLTGVQKQKVEQKLLQTTPYETMEIEYKVDAAKIGGLMIRIGDRVVDGTVSSRLAVLTSCLMKISLESEKEGVQAS
;
A
#
# COMPACT_ATOMS: atom_id res chain seq x y z
N MET A 1 -7.74 -0.15 17.19
CA MET A 1 -8.64 1.01 17.01
C MET A 1 -8.28 1.85 15.78
N ALA A 2 -7.02 2.22 15.53
CA ALA A 2 -6.61 3.05 14.39
C ALA A 2 -7.10 2.52 13.01
N LYS A 3 -6.96 1.22 12.73
CA LYS A 3 -7.45 0.61 11.48
C LYS A 3 -8.96 0.80 11.24
N LEU A 4 -9.77 0.74 12.29
CA LEU A 4 -11.23 0.92 12.17
C LEU A 4 -11.57 2.37 11.85
N VAL A 5 -10.88 3.32 12.47
CA VAL A 5 -11.04 4.75 12.20
C VAL A 5 -10.66 5.08 10.77
N SER A 6 -9.46 4.64 10.33
CA SER A 6 -8.99 4.86 8.96
C SER A 6 -9.97 4.31 7.93
N ARG A 7 -10.57 3.15 8.19
CA ARG A 7 -11.59 2.58 7.32
C ARG A 7 -12.87 3.41 7.30
N THR A 8 -13.44 3.73 8.47
CA THR A 8 -14.72 4.46 8.53
C THR A 8 -14.64 5.83 7.86
N TYR A 9 -13.58 6.59 8.15
CA TYR A 9 -13.40 7.91 7.56
C TYR A 9 -12.98 7.84 6.09
N GLY A 10 -12.16 6.85 5.72
CA GLY A 10 -11.75 6.64 4.34
C GLY A 10 -12.90 6.17 3.44
N ASP A 11 -13.78 5.29 3.93
CA ASP A 11 -14.98 4.87 3.21
C ASP A 11 -15.93 6.07 3.03
N ALA A 12 -16.18 6.88 4.07
CA ALA A 12 -17.02 8.07 3.97
C ALA A 12 -16.49 9.10 2.96
N LEU A 13 -15.16 9.34 2.96
CA LEU A 13 -14.54 10.23 1.98
C LEU A 13 -14.62 9.68 0.56
N PHE A 14 -14.48 8.37 0.40
CA PHE A 14 -14.60 7.71 -0.88
C PHE A 14 -16.03 7.75 -1.43
N GLU A 15 -17.03 7.45 -0.60
CA GLU A 15 -18.44 7.54 -0.98
C GLU A 15 -18.79 8.95 -1.45
N LEU A 16 -18.37 9.97 -0.70
CA LEU A 16 -18.55 11.37 -1.08
C LEU A 16 -17.87 11.71 -2.41
N ALA A 17 -16.64 11.22 -2.63
CA ALA A 17 -15.91 11.40 -3.89
C ALA A 17 -16.65 10.76 -5.09
N VAL A 18 -17.29 9.62 -4.88
CA VAL A 18 -18.09 8.93 -5.90
C VAL A 18 -19.40 9.68 -6.16
N GLU A 19 -20.11 10.13 -5.12
CA GLU A 19 -21.36 10.91 -5.25
C GLU A 19 -21.15 12.21 -6.00
N GLU A 20 -20.05 12.92 -5.73
CA GLU A 20 -19.69 14.15 -6.42
C GLU A 20 -19.04 13.91 -7.80
N ASN A 21 -18.77 12.66 -8.17
CA ASN A 21 -18.08 12.27 -9.40
C ASN A 21 -16.68 12.92 -9.54
N ARG A 22 -15.97 13.09 -8.43
CA ARG A 22 -14.68 13.79 -8.30
C ARG A 22 -13.57 12.89 -7.72
N VAL A 23 -13.66 11.59 -7.95
CA VAL A 23 -12.70 10.60 -7.40
C VAL A 23 -11.26 10.92 -7.84
N ASP A 24 -11.06 11.32 -9.09
CA ASP A 24 -9.74 11.62 -9.64
C ASP A 24 -9.15 12.88 -9.00
N GLU A 25 -9.91 13.94 -8.98
CA GLU A 25 -9.54 15.23 -8.42
C GLU A 25 -9.17 15.12 -6.93
N LEU A 26 -10.04 14.49 -6.13
CA LEU A 26 -9.77 14.26 -4.70
C LEU A 26 -8.56 13.32 -4.48
N SER A 27 -8.32 12.37 -5.36
CA SER A 27 -7.15 11.49 -5.27
C SER A 27 -5.85 12.26 -5.48
N GLU A 28 -5.81 13.17 -6.46
CA GLU A 28 -4.65 14.03 -6.72
C GLU A 28 -4.44 15.01 -5.56
N GLU A 29 -5.49 15.68 -5.08
CA GLU A 29 -5.42 16.59 -3.94
C GLU A 29 -4.88 15.88 -2.68
N ILE A 30 -5.36 14.67 -2.40
CA ILE A 30 -4.92 13.88 -1.24
C ILE A 30 -3.45 13.46 -1.37
N GLN A 31 -3.00 13.12 -2.57
CA GLN A 31 -1.59 12.79 -2.80
C GLN A 31 -0.69 13.99 -2.52
N VAL A 32 -0.99 15.14 -3.11
CA VAL A 32 -0.24 16.38 -2.87
C VAL A 32 -0.28 16.79 -1.39
N LEU A 33 -1.46 16.67 -0.75
CA LEU A 33 -1.61 16.99 0.66
C LEU A 33 -0.78 16.05 1.55
N THR A 34 -0.72 14.77 1.22
CA THR A 34 0.09 13.79 1.96
C THR A 34 1.57 14.17 1.91
N GLU A 35 2.09 14.51 0.73
CA GLU A 35 3.48 14.95 0.56
C GLU A 35 3.78 16.23 1.36
N ILE A 36 2.86 17.21 1.33
CA ILE A 36 3.01 18.46 2.08
C ILE A 36 3.03 18.19 3.59
N LEU A 37 2.14 17.33 4.08
CA LEU A 37 2.07 17.00 5.51
C LEU A 37 3.30 16.21 5.99
N GLU A 38 3.85 15.32 5.18
CA GLU A 38 5.09 14.58 5.48
C GLU A 38 6.30 15.52 5.60
N GLN A 39 6.35 16.57 4.78
CA GLN A 39 7.42 17.58 4.81
C GLN A 39 7.27 18.58 5.97
N ASN A 40 6.06 18.76 6.50
CA ASN A 40 5.74 19.76 7.51
C ASN A 40 5.34 19.13 8.86
N LYS A 41 6.26 18.40 9.49
CA LYS A 41 6.03 17.74 10.79
C LYS A 41 5.68 18.72 11.93
N ASP A 42 6.00 19.99 11.81
CA ASP A 42 5.65 20.99 12.81
C ASP A 42 4.15 21.30 12.79
N PHE A 43 3.51 21.22 11.64
CA PHE A 43 2.04 21.32 11.53
C PHE A 43 1.37 20.16 12.26
N GLU A 44 1.88 18.95 12.12
CA GLU A 44 1.38 17.78 12.84
C GLU A 44 1.51 17.98 14.38
N LYS A 45 2.65 18.50 14.85
CA LYS A 45 2.86 18.80 16.29
C LYS A 45 1.80 19.74 16.84
N ILE A 46 1.48 20.82 16.10
CA ILE A 46 0.47 21.79 16.48
C ILE A 46 -0.91 21.11 16.55
N MET A 47 -1.27 20.34 15.53
CA MET A 47 -2.57 19.69 15.45
C MET A 47 -2.80 18.63 16.53
N VAL A 48 -1.71 17.98 16.99
CA VAL A 48 -1.75 16.94 18.01
C VAL A 48 -1.59 17.49 19.42
N HIS A 49 -1.10 18.72 19.60
CA HIS A 49 -0.78 19.28 20.91
C HIS A 49 -2.04 19.38 21.80
N PRO A 50 -2.00 18.84 23.03
CA PRO A 50 -3.18 18.78 23.89
C PRO A 50 -3.61 20.17 24.46
N GLU A 51 -2.66 21.09 24.64
CA GLU A 51 -2.91 22.41 25.21
C GLU A 51 -3.53 23.40 24.20
N ILE A 52 -3.46 23.11 22.89
CA ILE A 52 -4.01 23.99 21.87
C ILE A 52 -5.53 23.76 21.79
N PRO A 53 -6.36 24.82 22.01
CA PRO A 53 -7.79 24.72 21.90
C PRO A 53 -8.25 24.21 20.52
N GLN A 54 -9.32 23.45 20.52
CA GLN A 54 -9.86 22.86 19.29
C GLN A 54 -10.26 23.93 18.26
N GLU A 55 -10.83 25.04 18.72
CA GLU A 55 -11.21 26.17 17.86
C GLU A 55 -10.01 26.75 17.11
N THR A 56 -8.88 26.89 17.79
CA THR A 56 -7.63 27.37 17.17
C THR A 56 -7.14 26.40 16.10
N LYS A 57 -7.22 25.07 16.35
CA LYS A 57 -6.85 24.05 15.36
C LYS A 57 -7.74 24.13 14.11
N LEU A 58 -9.04 24.32 14.28
CA LEU A 58 -9.98 24.47 13.18
C LEU A 58 -9.72 25.73 12.37
N GLN A 59 -9.39 26.84 13.04
CA GLN A 59 -9.01 28.08 12.38
C GLN A 59 -7.73 27.91 11.55
N VAL A 60 -6.72 27.26 12.11
CA VAL A 60 -5.46 26.97 11.37
C VAL A 60 -5.72 26.13 10.12
N ILE A 61 -6.62 25.14 10.19
CA ILE A 61 -7.00 24.34 9.00
C ILE A 61 -7.66 25.24 7.94
N GLU A 62 -8.57 26.11 8.33
CA GLU A 62 -9.24 27.03 7.40
C GLU A 62 -8.23 27.99 6.76
N ASP A 63 -7.37 28.61 7.55
CA ASP A 63 -6.38 29.59 7.06
C ASP A 63 -5.34 28.95 6.11
N VAL A 64 -4.97 27.69 6.35
CA VAL A 64 -3.97 26.97 5.54
C VAL A 64 -4.57 26.40 4.28
N PHE A 65 -5.75 25.79 4.35
CA PHE A 65 -6.28 24.94 3.26
C PHE A 65 -7.41 25.58 2.46
N LYS A 66 -8.15 26.56 3.02
CA LYS A 66 -9.26 27.21 2.32
C LYS A 66 -8.80 27.91 1.04
N GLY A 67 -9.41 27.54 -0.08
CA GLY A 67 -9.06 28.06 -1.40
C GLY A 67 -7.78 27.48 -2.02
N ARG A 68 -7.13 26.51 -1.35
CA ARG A 68 -5.96 25.77 -1.89
C ARG A 68 -6.27 24.33 -2.21
N VAL A 69 -7.23 23.75 -1.51
CA VAL A 69 -7.82 22.44 -1.75
C VAL A 69 -9.32 22.58 -1.85
N SER A 70 -10.01 21.54 -2.28
CA SER A 70 -11.46 21.54 -2.42
C SER A 70 -12.16 21.78 -1.07
N ASP A 71 -13.35 22.37 -1.13
CA ASP A 71 -14.19 22.61 0.06
C ASP A 71 -14.55 21.29 0.74
N THR A 72 -14.76 20.23 -0.04
CA THR A 72 -15.02 18.88 0.43
C THR A 72 -13.87 18.36 1.30
N LEU A 73 -12.62 18.50 0.83
CA LEU A 73 -11.44 18.06 1.57
C LEU A 73 -11.17 18.94 2.79
N THR A 74 -11.35 20.26 2.66
CA THR A 74 -11.26 21.19 3.80
C THR A 74 -12.27 20.85 4.89
N GLY A 75 -13.54 20.60 4.51
CA GLY A 75 -14.60 20.17 5.44
C GLY A 75 -14.28 18.85 6.12
N PHE A 76 -13.74 17.89 5.38
CA PHE A 76 -13.29 16.60 5.90
C PHE A 76 -12.17 16.77 6.94
N LEU A 77 -11.14 17.56 6.66
CA LEU A 77 -10.03 17.84 7.58
C LEU A 77 -10.54 18.48 8.87
N ARG A 78 -11.50 19.38 8.79
CA ARG A 78 -12.15 20.00 9.96
C ARG A 78 -12.86 18.96 10.82
N ILE A 79 -13.62 18.03 10.22
CA ILE A 79 -14.29 16.95 10.94
C ILE A 79 -13.30 16.04 11.66
N VAL A 80 -12.23 15.63 10.99
CA VAL A 80 -11.18 14.79 11.57
C VAL A 80 -10.50 15.51 12.75
N ALA A 81 -10.16 16.79 12.60
CA ALA A 81 -9.57 17.60 13.66
C ALA A 81 -10.54 17.84 14.82
N ALA A 82 -11.82 18.13 14.53
CA ALA A 82 -12.88 18.30 15.53
C ALA A 82 -13.12 17.04 16.38
N LYS A 83 -12.83 15.88 15.83
CA LYS A 83 -12.89 14.60 16.56
C LYS A 83 -11.57 14.21 17.24
N GLY A 84 -10.54 15.07 17.16
CA GLY A 84 -9.22 14.81 17.74
C GLY A 84 -8.47 13.65 17.10
N ARG A 85 -8.79 13.32 15.85
CA ARG A 85 -8.26 12.14 15.13
C ARG A 85 -7.21 12.49 14.07
N TYR A 86 -6.56 13.62 14.24
CA TYR A 86 -5.55 14.08 13.28
C TYR A 86 -4.39 13.09 13.10
N LYS A 87 -4.01 12.36 14.17
CA LYS A 87 -2.97 11.32 14.11
C LYS A 87 -3.26 10.18 13.14
N GLU A 88 -4.54 9.89 12.92
CA GLU A 88 -4.98 8.83 12.02
C GLU A 88 -5.08 9.29 10.56
N LEU A 89 -4.89 10.59 10.29
CA LEU A 89 -5.03 11.17 8.95
C LEU A 89 -4.17 10.49 7.87
N PRO A 90 -2.87 10.18 8.10
CA PRO A 90 -2.08 9.45 7.12
C PRO A 90 -2.66 8.06 6.81
N GLY A 91 -3.16 7.37 7.83
CA GLY A 91 -3.83 6.08 7.67
C GLY A 91 -5.16 6.17 6.93
N ILE A 92 -5.91 7.26 7.11
CA ILE A 92 -7.15 7.52 6.38
C ILE A 92 -6.86 7.76 4.89
N PHE A 93 -5.87 8.58 4.58
CA PHE A 93 -5.46 8.87 3.20
C PHE A 93 -4.91 7.64 2.48
N ALA A 94 -4.08 6.85 3.16
CA ALA A 94 -3.58 5.59 2.63
C ALA A 94 -4.73 4.61 2.31
N TYR A 95 -5.73 4.53 3.19
CA TYR A 95 -6.91 3.70 2.96
C TYR A 95 -7.76 4.21 1.81
N PHE A 96 -8.01 5.53 1.73
CA PHE A 96 -8.73 6.15 0.61
C PHE A 96 -8.05 5.85 -0.72
N THR A 97 -6.73 6.07 -0.81
CA THR A 97 -5.94 5.78 -2.03
C THR A 97 -6.03 4.31 -2.43
N ALA A 98 -5.98 3.38 -1.47
CA ALA A 98 -6.17 1.96 -1.74
C ALA A 98 -7.57 1.64 -2.29
N ARG A 99 -8.63 2.28 -1.74
CA ARG A 99 -10.00 2.13 -2.24
C ARG A 99 -10.18 2.70 -3.64
N VAL A 100 -9.58 3.85 -3.94
CA VAL A 100 -9.59 4.44 -5.30
C VAL A 100 -8.91 3.50 -6.30
N LYS A 101 -7.76 2.92 -5.94
CA LYS A 101 -7.06 1.94 -6.79
C LYS A 101 -7.91 0.69 -7.04
N GLU A 102 -8.57 0.17 -6.01
CA GLU A 102 -9.48 -0.96 -6.13
C GLU A 102 -10.67 -0.63 -7.05
N TYR A 103 -11.29 0.54 -6.87
CA TYR A 103 -12.40 1.02 -7.70
C TYR A 103 -12.02 1.16 -9.18
N LYS A 104 -10.83 1.70 -9.46
CA LYS A 104 -10.27 1.86 -10.81
C LYS A 104 -9.67 0.56 -11.35
N LYS A 105 -9.71 -0.54 -10.62
CA LYS A 105 -9.05 -1.80 -10.96
C LYS A 105 -7.55 -1.65 -11.27
N ILE A 106 -6.87 -0.80 -10.49
CA ILE A 106 -5.43 -0.63 -10.54
C ILE A 106 -4.78 -1.64 -9.59
N GLY A 107 -4.04 -2.58 -10.14
CA GLY A 107 -3.29 -3.56 -9.35
C GLY A 107 -1.98 -2.94 -8.86
N VAL A 108 -1.64 -3.15 -7.58
CA VAL A 108 -0.32 -2.78 -7.04
C VAL A 108 0.49 -4.06 -6.86
N ALA A 109 1.65 -4.11 -7.51
CA ALA A 109 2.56 -5.24 -7.44
C ALA A 109 3.96 -4.80 -7.00
N GLU A 110 4.57 -5.57 -6.12
CA GLU A 110 6.00 -5.46 -5.80
C GLU A 110 6.76 -6.60 -6.47
N VAL A 111 7.73 -6.25 -7.30
CA VAL A 111 8.57 -7.22 -8.01
C VAL A 111 10.00 -7.13 -7.50
N THR A 112 10.45 -8.16 -6.81
CA THR A 112 11.82 -8.25 -6.29
C THR A 112 12.64 -9.20 -7.18
N SER A 113 13.81 -8.74 -7.64
CA SER A 113 14.74 -9.49 -8.47
C SER A 113 16.15 -9.48 -7.89
N ALA A 114 16.97 -10.46 -8.24
CA ALA A 114 18.38 -10.52 -7.83
C ALA A 114 19.26 -9.44 -8.51
N ILE A 115 18.88 -9.03 -9.71
CA ILE A 115 19.57 -8.02 -10.53
C ILE A 115 18.56 -7.04 -11.11
N PRO A 116 18.96 -5.81 -11.44
CA PRO A 116 18.08 -4.84 -12.09
C PRO A 116 17.47 -5.40 -13.38
N LEU A 117 16.16 -5.28 -13.54
CA LEU A 117 15.45 -5.72 -14.73
C LEU A 117 15.61 -4.71 -15.87
N THR A 118 15.81 -5.22 -17.08
CA THR A 118 15.81 -4.40 -18.30
C THR A 118 14.39 -3.91 -18.63
N GLY A 119 14.27 -2.82 -19.41
CA GLY A 119 12.98 -2.30 -19.85
C GLY A 119 12.08 -3.35 -20.51
N VAL A 120 12.66 -4.21 -21.36
CA VAL A 120 11.93 -5.30 -22.02
C VAL A 120 11.42 -6.34 -21.01
N GLN A 121 12.21 -6.65 -19.98
CA GLN A 121 11.78 -7.58 -18.94
C GLN A 121 10.66 -7.00 -18.08
N LYS A 122 10.72 -5.71 -17.74
CA LYS A 122 9.65 -5.00 -17.00
C LYS A 122 8.34 -5.05 -17.78
N GLN A 123 8.36 -4.73 -19.07
CA GLN A 123 7.18 -4.81 -19.93
C GLN A 123 6.57 -6.22 -20.00
N LYS A 124 7.42 -7.27 -20.10
CA LYS A 124 6.93 -8.66 -20.09
C LYS A 124 6.26 -9.04 -18.76
N VAL A 125 6.83 -8.58 -17.63
CA VAL A 125 6.23 -8.80 -16.31
C VAL A 125 4.88 -8.12 -16.23
N GLU A 126 4.79 -6.85 -16.60
CA GLU A 126 3.55 -6.07 -16.60
C GLU A 126 2.47 -6.72 -17.48
N GLN A 127 2.78 -7.06 -18.72
CA GLN A 127 1.86 -7.76 -19.62
C GLN A 127 1.37 -9.08 -19.04
N LYS A 128 2.27 -9.85 -18.43
CA LYS A 128 1.91 -11.14 -17.83
C LYS A 128 0.99 -10.95 -16.62
N LEU A 129 1.23 -9.93 -15.81
CA LEU A 129 0.39 -9.59 -14.67
C LEU A 129 -1.00 -9.15 -15.12
N LEU A 130 -1.13 -8.28 -16.11
CA LEU A 130 -2.41 -7.86 -16.69
C LEU A 130 -3.20 -9.04 -17.29
N GLN A 131 -2.52 -10.03 -17.89
CA GLN A 131 -3.18 -11.22 -18.43
C GLN A 131 -3.68 -12.20 -17.36
N THR A 132 -3.05 -12.22 -16.18
CA THR A 132 -3.31 -13.21 -15.12
C THR A 132 -4.12 -12.67 -13.96
N THR A 133 -4.36 -11.36 -13.93
CA THR A 133 -5.11 -10.68 -12.88
C THR A 133 -6.31 -9.93 -13.46
N PRO A 134 -7.35 -9.64 -12.67
CA PRO A 134 -8.54 -8.91 -13.12
C PRO A 134 -8.32 -7.38 -13.21
N TYR A 135 -7.09 -6.89 -13.05
CA TYR A 135 -6.76 -5.48 -13.07
C TYR A 135 -6.64 -4.94 -14.50
N GLU A 136 -7.05 -3.69 -14.69
CA GLU A 136 -6.97 -3.00 -16.00
C GLU A 136 -5.63 -2.30 -16.18
N THR A 137 -5.03 -1.85 -15.08
CA THR A 137 -3.70 -1.23 -15.05
C THR A 137 -2.90 -1.76 -13.86
N MET A 138 -1.57 -1.67 -13.94
CA MET A 138 -0.67 -2.14 -12.88
C MET A 138 0.32 -1.06 -12.49
N GLU A 139 0.39 -0.76 -11.21
CA GLU A 139 1.51 -0.03 -10.61
C GLU A 139 2.51 -1.03 -10.08
N ILE A 140 3.74 -1.03 -10.61
CA ILE A 140 4.74 -2.02 -10.26
C ILE A 140 5.94 -1.34 -9.61
N GLU A 141 6.19 -1.67 -8.34
CA GLU A 141 7.41 -1.29 -7.65
C GLU A 141 8.48 -2.36 -7.87
N TYR A 142 9.62 -1.95 -8.42
CA TYR A 142 10.75 -2.86 -8.67
C TYR A 142 11.81 -2.71 -7.59
N LYS A 143 12.11 -3.81 -6.88
CA LYS A 143 13.17 -3.88 -5.86
C LYS A 143 14.27 -4.83 -6.31
N VAL A 144 15.51 -4.53 -5.94
CA VAL A 144 16.65 -5.39 -6.19
C VAL A 144 17.17 -5.92 -4.86
N ASP A 145 17.23 -7.23 -4.74
CA ASP A 145 17.73 -7.94 -3.56
C ASP A 145 18.79 -8.96 -3.98
N ALA A 146 20.05 -8.59 -3.83
CA ALA A 146 21.20 -9.43 -4.19
C ALA A 146 21.32 -10.72 -3.36
N ALA A 147 20.63 -10.83 -2.22
CA ALA A 147 20.59 -12.07 -1.44
C ALA A 147 19.80 -13.18 -2.15
N LYS A 148 18.99 -12.84 -3.15
CA LYS A 148 18.32 -13.82 -4.02
C LYS A 148 19.24 -14.22 -5.15
N ILE A 149 19.60 -15.51 -5.20
CA ILE A 149 20.57 -16.08 -6.17
C ILE A 149 20.09 -15.88 -7.62
N GLY A 150 18.79 -15.71 -7.86
CA GLY A 150 18.18 -15.51 -9.18
C GLY A 150 16.67 -15.73 -9.15
N GLY A 151 16.00 -15.37 -10.24
CA GLY A 151 14.55 -15.45 -10.37
C GLY A 151 13.83 -14.18 -9.93
N LEU A 152 12.51 -14.24 -9.90
CA LEU A 152 11.62 -13.13 -9.55
C LEU A 152 10.70 -13.55 -8.40
N MET A 153 10.52 -12.67 -7.44
CA MET A 153 9.42 -12.73 -6.47
C MET A 153 8.44 -11.61 -6.80
N ILE A 154 7.19 -11.95 -6.93
CA ILE A 154 6.11 -11.01 -7.24
C ILE A 154 5.09 -11.06 -6.12
N ARG A 155 4.79 -9.92 -5.51
CA ARG A 155 3.78 -9.77 -4.50
C ARG A 155 2.65 -8.86 -5.01
N ILE A 156 1.41 -9.34 -4.94
CA ILE A 156 0.22 -8.58 -5.32
C ILE A 156 -0.76 -8.69 -4.15
N GLY A 157 -0.90 -7.60 -3.38
CA GLY A 157 -1.67 -7.64 -2.13
C GLY A 157 -1.16 -8.74 -1.19
N ASP A 158 -2.02 -9.70 -0.87
CA ASP A 158 -1.67 -10.83 0.03
C ASP A 158 -1.10 -12.05 -0.72
N ARG A 159 -1.08 -12.03 -2.04
CA ARG A 159 -0.56 -13.14 -2.85
C ARG A 159 0.91 -12.92 -3.16
N VAL A 160 1.72 -13.94 -2.88
CA VAL A 160 3.15 -13.96 -3.22
C VAL A 160 3.41 -15.12 -4.18
N VAL A 161 3.99 -14.80 -5.32
CA VAL A 161 4.50 -15.78 -6.28
C VAL A 161 6.01 -15.74 -6.22
N ASP A 162 6.62 -16.76 -5.63
CA ASP A 162 8.07 -16.88 -5.49
C ASP A 162 8.60 -17.84 -6.56
N GLY A 163 9.21 -17.27 -7.59
CA GLY A 163 9.91 -17.98 -8.66
C GLY A 163 11.43 -17.98 -8.50
N THR A 164 11.95 -17.68 -7.31
CA THR A 164 13.39 -17.60 -7.07
C THR A 164 14.07 -18.98 -7.12
N VAL A 165 15.34 -18.99 -7.54
CA VAL A 165 16.17 -20.20 -7.56
C VAL A 165 16.36 -20.72 -6.13
N SER A 166 16.48 -19.84 -5.14
CA SER A 166 16.60 -20.21 -3.73
C SER A 166 15.41 -21.04 -3.23
N SER A 167 14.19 -20.64 -3.56
CA SER A 167 12.99 -21.38 -3.18
C SER A 167 12.90 -22.73 -3.87
N ARG A 168 13.29 -22.80 -5.15
CA ARG A 168 13.35 -24.08 -5.89
C ARG A 168 14.38 -25.02 -5.28
N LEU A 169 15.57 -24.52 -4.93
CA LEU A 169 16.60 -25.30 -4.26
C LEU A 169 16.16 -25.78 -2.88
N ALA A 170 15.51 -24.93 -2.09
CA ALA A 170 14.99 -25.33 -0.78
C ALA A 170 13.95 -26.46 -0.87
N VAL A 171 13.05 -26.39 -1.86
CA VAL A 171 12.09 -27.47 -2.13
C VAL A 171 12.81 -28.77 -2.53
N LEU A 172 13.79 -28.71 -3.42
CA LEU A 172 14.58 -29.87 -3.83
C LEU A 172 15.34 -30.49 -2.66
N THR A 173 16.00 -29.67 -1.84
CA THR A 173 16.69 -30.12 -0.63
C THR A 173 15.74 -30.81 0.35
N SER A 174 14.56 -30.24 0.57
CA SER A 174 13.53 -30.84 1.41
C SER A 174 13.03 -32.18 0.86
N CYS A 175 12.84 -32.30 -0.43
CA CYS A 175 12.47 -33.57 -1.08
C CYS A 175 13.56 -34.62 -0.96
N LEU A 176 14.82 -34.24 -1.17
CA LEU A 176 15.97 -35.18 -1.04
C LEU A 176 16.13 -35.66 0.41
N MET A 177 15.99 -34.78 1.40
CA MET A 177 16.05 -35.17 2.80
C MET A 177 14.90 -36.11 3.20
N LYS A 178 13.70 -35.95 2.67
CA LYS A 178 12.60 -36.89 2.90
C LYS A 178 12.92 -38.29 2.34
N ILE A 179 13.43 -38.35 1.12
CA ILE A 179 13.80 -39.62 0.46
C ILE A 179 14.91 -40.33 1.26
N SER A 180 15.94 -39.62 1.74
CA SER A 180 17.00 -40.21 2.54
C SER A 180 16.50 -40.76 3.89
N LEU A 181 15.57 -40.07 4.54
CA LEU A 181 14.97 -40.52 5.81
C LEU A 181 14.00 -41.72 5.62
N GLU A 182 13.35 -41.84 4.48
CA GLU A 182 12.52 -43.00 4.14
C GLU A 182 13.40 -44.24 3.84
N SER A 183 14.49 -44.08 3.11
CA SER A 183 15.44 -45.19 2.81
C SER A 183 16.15 -45.70 4.06
N GLU A 184 16.46 -44.84 5.05
CA GLU A 184 17.02 -45.29 6.33
C GLU A 184 16.01 -46.08 7.20
N LYS A 185 14.73 -45.75 7.10
CA LYS A 185 13.67 -46.49 7.80
C LYS A 185 13.40 -47.87 7.22
N GLU A 186 13.50 -48.02 5.92
CA GLU A 186 13.34 -49.31 5.23
C GLU A 186 14.54 -50.25 5.49
N GLY A 187 15.75 -49.68 5.62
CA GLY A 187 16.98 -50.46 5.91
C GLY A 187 17.03 -51.01 7.35
N VAL A 188 16.33 -50.38 8.30
CA VAL A 188 16.28 -50.82 9.72
C VAL A 188 15.24 -51.92 9.97
N GLN A 189 14.24 -52.08 9.07
CA GLN A 189 13.23 -53.15 9.18
C GLN A 189 13.64 -54.48 8.51
N ALA A 190 14.77 -54.52 7.84
CA ALA A 190 15.27 -55.70 7.13
C ALA A 190 16.47 -56.41 7.82
N SER A 191 16.73 -56.12 9.11
CA SER A 191 17.79 -56.77 9.90
C SER A 191 17.24 -57.54 11.09
#